data_1b84ef43c8d458e60bb74e4c9ff42d43
#
_entry.id   1b84ef43c8d458e60bb74e4c9ff42d43
#
_cell.length_a   1.000
_cell.length_b   1.000
_cell.length_c   1.000
_cell.angle_alpha   90.00
_cell.angle_beta   90.00
_cell.angle_gamma   90.00
#
_symmetry.space_group_name_H-M   'P 1'
#
loop_
_entity.id
_entity.type
_entity.pdbx_description
1 polymer ?
#
loop_
_entity_poly.entity_id
_entity_poly.type
_entity_poly.pdbx_seq_one_letter_code
_entity_poly.pdbx_strand_id
1 'polypeptide(L)'
;MRKVVLRWKISSLRGAKELSRILEIAERVEVLGHLAVSDQGVTQLAEIKMREGHSVDEISNLDSFEVLEQHEEDDDGILVSLLCKHPLAISAIEMSNIHIQPPYGIDAERGMELRISGLSKSIRRFLALLRMVLPPDKIKVQSIRGEESNGWSEALTKRQKEVVAHAVRRGYYDLESN
;
A
#
# COMPACT_ATOMS: atom_id res chain seq x y z
N MET A 1 -0.04 0.69 18.56
CA MET A 1 -0.08 0.64 17.08
C MET A 1 -0.87 -0.60 16.64
N ARG A 2 -1.55 -0.57 15.51
CA ARG A 2 -2.27 -1.73 14.97
C ARG A 2 -1.86 -1.93 13.52
N LYS A 3 -1.84 -3.20 13.07
CA LYS A 3 -1.79 -3.59 11.66
C LYS A 3 -3.15 -4.13 11.26
N VAL A 4 -3.61 -3.77 10.08
CA VAL A 4 -4.86 -4.24 9.53
C VAL A 4 -4.63 -4.67 8.09
N VAL A 5 -5.14 -5.84 7.74
CA VAL A 5 -5.17 -6.34 6.38
C VAL A 5 -6.62 -6.31 5.91
N LEU A 6 -6.84 -5.62 4.81
CA LEU A 6 -8.12 -5.46 4.15
C LEU A 6 -8.11 -6.26 2.84
N ARG A 7 -9.19 -6.94 2.54
CA ARG A 7 -9.31 -7.71 1.30
C ARG A 7 -10.66 -7.47 0.64
N TRP A 8 -10.61 -7.36 -0.68
CA TRP A 8 -11.77 -7.26 -1.55
C TRP A 8 -11.74 -8.38 -2.58
N LYS A 9 -12.88 -9.00 -2.78
CA LYS A 9 -13.09 -9.94 -3.87
C LYS A 9 -13.30 -9.17 -5.18
N ILE A 10 -13.05 -9.83 -6.30
CA ILE A 10 -13.26 -9.26 -7.63
C ILE A 10 -14.71 -8.78 -7.81
N SER A 11 -15.68 -9.55 -7.32
CA SER A 11 -17.10 -9.17 -7.39
C SER A 11 -17.40 -7.84 -6.70
N SER A 12 -16.76 -7.56 -5.58
CA SER A 12 -16.91 -6.30 -4.84
C SER A 12 -16.22 -5.13 -5.55
N LEU A 13 -15.05 -5.37 -6.13
CA LEU A 13 -14.31 -4.37 -6.92
C LEU A 13 -15.07 -3.98 -8.19
N ARG A 14 -15.75 -4.91 -8.84
CA ARG A 14 -16.60 -4.66 -10.01
C ARG A 14 -17.81 -3.78 -9.71
N GLY A 15 -18.21 -3.66 -8.45
CA GLY A 15 -19.23 -2.73 -8.00
C GLY A 15 -18.80 -1.26 -8.03
N ALA A 16 -17.49 -0.99 -8.02
CA ALA A 16 -16.92 0.36 -8.12
C ALA A 16 -16.54 0.65 -9.57
N LYS A 17 -17.15 1.68 -10.16
CA LYS A 17 -17.07 1.99 -11.61
C LYS A 17 -15.64 2.02 -12.16
N GLU A 18 -14.73 2.76 -11.51
CA GLU A 18 -13.34 2.90 -11.98
C GLU A 18 -12.53 1.61 -11.80
N LEU A 19 -12.71 0.91 -10.67
CA LEU A 19 -12.01 -0.35 -10.41
C LEU A 19 -12.49 -1.45 -11.39
N SER A 20 -13.78 -1.45 -11.75
CA SER A 20 -14.30 -2.33 -12.79
C SER A 20 -13.60 -2.09 -14.13
N ARG A 21 -13.45 -0.81 -14.52
CA ARG A 21 -12.75 -0.46 -15.76
C ARG A 21 -11.27 -0.84 -15.75
N ILE A 22 -10.59 -0.66 -14.62
CA ILE A 22 -9.20 -1.15 -14.48
C ILE A 22 -9.14 -2.66 -14.73
N LEU A 23 -10.06 -3.43 -14.14
CA LEU A 23 -10.10 -4.88 -14.32
C LEU A 23 -10.46 -5.33 -15.76
N GLU A 24 -11.09 -4.45 -16.55
CA GLU A 24 -11.38 -4.70 -17.96
C GLU A 24 -10.14 -4.54 -18.85
N ILE A 25 -9.26 -3.58 -18.56
CA ILE A 25 -8.12 -3.21 -19.39
C ILE A 25 -6.77 -3.76 -18.88
N ALA A 26 -6.67 -4.07 -17.59
CA ALA A 26 -5.46 -4.60 -16.96
C ALA A 26 -5.70 -5.92 -16.23
N GLU A 27 -4.72 -6.82 -16.27
CA GLU A 27 -4.69 -8.03 -15.47
C GLU A 27 -4.29 -7.73 -14.03
N ARG A 28 -3.33 -6.82 -13.86
CA ARG A 28 -2.79 -6.41 -12.57
C ARG A 28 -2.35 -4.95 -12.59
N VAL A 29 -2.64 -4.24 -11.52
CA VAL A 29 -2.06 -2.93 -11.21
C VAL A 29 -1.52 -3.01 -9.80
N GLU A 30 -0.22 -2.90 -9.60
CA GLU A 30 0.44 -3.02 -8.31
C GLU A 30 1.26 -1.77 -8.01
N VAL A 31 0.93 -1.11 -6.92
CA VAL A 31 1.67 0.04 -6.40
C VAL A 31 2.86 -0.45 -5.60
N LEU A 32 4.06 -0.13 -6.06
CA LEU A 32 5.33 -0.53 -5.46
C LEU A 32 5.83 0.48 -4.43
N GLY A 33 5.43 1.75 -4.55
CA GLY A 33 5.83 2.80 -3.64
C GLY A 33 5.14 4.13 -3.89
N HIS A 34 5.26 5.04 -2.93
CA HIS A 34 4.79 6.41 -3.06
C HIS A 34 6.01 7.31 -3.36
N LEU A 35 5.94 8.09 -4.44
CA LEU A 35 7.02 8.97 -4.88
C LEU A 35 6.85 10.40 -4.35
N ALA A 36 5.62 10.93 -4.43
CA ALA A 36 5.31 12.29 -3.99
C ALA A 36 3.85 12.43 -3.60
N VAL A 37 3.57 13.45 -2.78
CA VAL A 37 2.22 13.90 -2.44
C VAL A 37 2.12 15.38 -2.78
N SER A 38 1.07 15.76 -3.48
CA SER A 38 0.78 17.14 -3.87
C SER A 38 -0.71 17.44 -3.67
N ASP A 39 -1.10 18.68 -3.90
CA ASP A 39 -2.49 19.11 -3.97
C ASP A 39 -3.30 18.45 -5.10
N GLN A 40 -2.60 17.95 -6.13
CA GLN A 40 -3.22 17.24 -7.26
C GLN A 40 -3.49 15.76 -6.96
N GLY A 41 -2.76 15.17 -6.01
CA GLY A 41 -2.89 13.76 -5.66
C GLY A 41 -1.58 13.12 -5.20
N VAL A 42 -1.53 11.81 -5.32
CA VAL A 42 -0.41 10.98 -4.90
C VAL A 42 0.28 10.40 -6.12
N THR A 43 1.54 10.76 -6.33
CA THR A 43 2.38 10.11 -7.35
C THR A 43 2.94 8.81 -6.79
N GLN A 44 2.73 7.73 -7.52
CA GLN A 44 3.08 6.37 -7.12
C GLN A 44 3.94 5.73 -8.21
N LEU A 45 4.88 4.89 -7.80
CA LEU A 45 5.53 3.94 -8.70
C LEU A 45 4.63 2.71 -8.77
N ALA A 46 4.17 2.36 -9.95
CA ALA A 46 3.28 1.22 -10.15
C ALA A 46 3.76 0.33 -11.31
N GLU A 47 3.54 -0.96 -11.17
CA GLU A 47 3.70 -1.95 -12.23
C GLU A 47 2.31 -2.34 -12.74
N ILE A 48 2.11 -2.26 -14.04
CA ILE A 48 0.83 -2.52 -14.68
C ILE A 48 0.99 -3.61 -15.73
N LYS A 49 0.28 -4.71 -15.57
CA LYS A 49 0.15 -5.74 -16.60
C LYS A 49 -1.14 -5.54 -17.35
N MET A 50 -1.03 -5.07 -18.59
CA MET A 50 -2.17 -4.83 -19.44
C MET A 50 -2.74 -6.14 -20.02
N ARG A 51 -4.04 -6.13 -20.33
CA ARG A 51 -4.65 -7.21 -21.12
C ARG A 51 -4.29 -7.06 -22.59
N GLU A 52 -4.34 -8.17 -23.31
CA GLU A 52 -4.11 -8.18 -24.75
C GLU A 52 -5.06 -7.18 -25.47
N GLY A 53 -4.50 -6.35 -26.33
CA GLY A 53 -5.22 -5.32 -27.08
C GLY A 53 -5.44 -4.01 -26.35
N HIS A 54 -4.97 -3.87 -25.11
CA HIS A 54 -5.06 -2.64 -24.33
C HIS A 54 -3.68 -2.00 -24.11
N SER A 55 -3.66 -0.67 -23.96
CA SER A 55 -2.46 0.10 -23.70
C SER A 55 -2.49 0.79 -22.35
N VAL A 56 -1.32 1.09 -21.81
CA VAL A 56 -1.19 1.78 -20.51
C VAL A 56 -1.81 3.19 -20.52
N ASP A 57 -1.86 3.82 -21.69
CA ASP A 57 -2.47 5.15 -21.84
C ASP A 57 -3.98 5.14 -21.54
N GLU A 58 -4.64 3.99 -21.65
CA GLU A 58 -6.05 3.85 -21.30
C GLU A 58 -6.32 4.05 -19.81
N ILE A 59 -5.32 3.86 -18.97
CA ILE A 59 -5.40 4.17 -17.51
C ILE A 59 -5.64 5.67 -17.32
N SER A 60 -5.03 6.53 -18.14
CA SER A 60 -5.23 7.98 -18.08
C SER A 60 -6.62 8.45 -18.54
N ASN A 61 -7.42 7.57 -19.14
CA ASN A 61 -8.83 7.84 -19.45
C ASN A 61 -9.76 7.65 -18.25
N LEU A 62 -9.23 7.19 -17.12
CA LEU A 62 -9.96 7.09 -15.84
C LEU A 62 -9.84 8.41 -15.09
N ASP A 63 -10.95 8.86 -14.47
CA ASP A 63 -11.00 10.18 -13.82
C ASP A 63 -9.99 10.34 -12.68
N SER A 64 -9.71 9.24 -11.97
CA SER A 64 -8.84 9.26 -10.78
C SER A 64 -7.38 8.89 -11.05
N PHE A 65 -6.99 8.61 -12.29
CA PHE A 65 -5.64 8.14 -12.60
C PHE A 65 -5.06 8.85 -13.81
N GLU A 66 -3.74 9.08 -13.77
CA GLU A 66 -2.98 9.67 -14.88
C GLU A 66 -1.59 9.06 -14.91
N VAL A 67 -1.21 8.46 -16.04
CA VAL A 67 0.15 7.97 -16.27
C VAL A 67 1.03 9.16 -16.61
N LEU A 68 1.99 9.48 -15.74
CA LEU A 68 2.90 10.62 -15.92
C LEU A 68 4.08 10.25 -16.78
N GLU A 69 4.63 9.05 -16.58
CA GLU A 69 5.83 8.57 -17.26
C GLU A 69 5.83 7.04 -17.28
N GLN A 70 6.23 6.48 -18.41
CA GLN A 70 6.52 5.06 -18.56
C GLN A 70 8.04 4.88 -18.50
N HIS A 71 8.53 3.97 -17.63
CA HIS A 71 9.96 3.78 -17.37
C HIS A 71 10.49 2.54 -18.09
N GLU A 72 10.00 1.37 -17.71
CA GLU A 72 10.49 0.07 -18.17
C GLU A 72 9.30 -0.82 -18.51
N GLU A 73 9.51 -1.74 -19.46
CA GLU A 73 8.54 -2.75 -19.83
C GLU A 73 9.27 -4.09 -19.93
N ASP A 74 8.72 -5.10 -19.29
CA ASP A 74 9.19 -6.48 -19.34
C ASP A 74 8.01 -7.46 -19.41
N ASP A 75 8.31 -8.77 -19.27
CA ASP A 75 7.30 -9.84 -19.33
C ASP A 75 6.29 -9.79 -18.18
N ASP A 76 6.64 -9.15 -17.06
CA ASP A 76 5.80 -9.01 -15.87
C ASP A 76 4.87 -7.81 -15.94
N GLY A 77 5.24 -6.77 -16.69
CA GLY A 77 4.41 -5.57 -16.87
C GLY A 77 5.18 -4.33 -17.28
N ILE A 78 4.50 -3.20 -17.18
CA ILE A 78 5.01 -1.88 -17.51
C ILE A 78 5.17 -1.09 -16.20
N LEU A 79 6.38 -0.63 -15.94
CA LEU A 79 6.68 0.23 -14.78
C LEU A 79 6.38 1.69 -15.12
N VAL A 80 5.53 2.33 -14.34
CA VAL A 80 5.07 3.69 -14.59
C VAL A 80 5.10 4.56 -13.33
N SER A 81 5.24 5.87 -13.53
CA SER A 81 4.85 6.88 -12.55
C SER A 81 3.37 7.19 -12.75
N LEU A 82 2.55 6.88 -11.77
CA LEU A 82 1.09 7.00 -11.80
C LEU A 82 0.62 8.07 -10.79
N LEU A 83 -0.09 9.08 -11.24
CA LEU A 83 -0.77 10.03 -10.37
C LEU A 83 -2.15 9.48 -10.02
N CYS A 84 -2.41 9.26 -8.74
CA CYS A 84 -3.70 8.88 -8.20
C CYS A 84 -4.39 10.11 -7.58
N LYS A 85 -5.49 10.53 -8.17
CA LYS A 85 -6.34 11.65 -7.73
C LYS A 85 -7.54 11.20 -6.89
N HIS A 86 -7.63 9.89 -6.61
CA HIS A 86 -8.78 9.33 -5.90
C HIS A 86 -8.85 9.87 -4.46
N PRO A 87 -10.01 10.40 -4.01
CA PRO A 87 -10.13 11.02 -2.68
C PRO A 87 -9.74 10.13 -1.52
N LEU A 88 -9.96 8.82 -1.62
CA LEU A 88 -9.53 7.87 -0.58
C LEU A 88 -8.01 7.76 -0.46
N ALA A 89 -7.28 7.80 -1.58
CA ALA A 89 -5.82 7.75 -1.56
C ALA A 89 -5.25 9.03 -0.92
N ILE A 90 -5.78 10.19 -1.32
CA ILE A 90 -5.41 11.48 -0.73
C ILE A 90 -5.72 11.48 0.77
N SER A 91 -6.94 11.12 1.16
CA SER A 91 -7.34 11.08 2.57
C SER A 91 -6.51 10.10 3.41
N ALA A 92 -6.10 8.97 2.84
CA ALA A 92 -5.27 7.99 3.56
C ALA A 92 -3.88 8.54 3.87
N ILE A 93 -3.32 9.33 2.96
CA ILE A 93 -1.98 9.91 3.10
C ILE A 93 -2.02 11.16 3.98
N GLU A 94 -3.06 11.99 3.87
CA GLU A 94 -3.28 13.15 4.74
C GLU A 94 -3.54 12.74 6.21
N MET A 95 -4.01 11.53 6.45
CA MET A 95 -4.11 10.99 7.80
C MET A 95 -2.72 10.66 8.34
N SER A 96 -2.07 11.64 8.95
CA SER A 96 -0.68 11.64 9.43
C SER A 96 -0.25 10.46 10.32
N ASN A 97 -1.17 9.58 10.71
CA ASN A 97 -0.93 8.45 11.60
C ASN A 97 -1.36 7.10 11.00
N ILE A 98 -1.45 7.05 9.67
CA ILE A 98 -1.70 5.83 8.90
C ILE A 98 -0.56 5.65 7.90
N HIS A 99 -0.05 4.44 7.81
CA HIS A 99 0.90 4.02 6.80
C HIS A 99 0.31 2.89 5.98
N ILE A 100 0.18 3.10 4.68
CA ILE A 100 -0.16 2.07 3.70
C ILE A 100 1.13 1.39 3.29
N GLN A 101 1.19 0.08 3.41
CA GLN A 101 2.40 -0.71 3.15
C GLN A 101 2.38 -1.24 1.71
N PRO A 102 3.27 -0.77 0.84
CA PRO A 102 3.49 -1.39 -0.46
C PRO A 102 4.13 -2.79 -0.31
N PRO A 103 4.01 -3.68 -1.31
CA PRO A 103 3.17 -3.50 -2.49
C PRO A 103 1.69 -3.71 -2.18
N TYR A 104 0.82 -3.01 -2.91
CA TYR A 104 -0.62 -3.22 -2.88
C TYR A 104 -1.23 -2.90 -4.24
N GLY A 105 -2.36 -3.49 -4.55
CA GLY A 105 -2.96 -3.26 -5.85
C GLY A 105 -4.17 -4.11 -6.13
N ILE A 106 -4.55 -4.14 -7.39
CA ILE A 106 -5.69 -4.89 -7.93
C ILE A 106 -5.15 -5.96 -8.85
N ASP A 107 -5.66 -7.17 -8.69
CA ASP A 107 -5.35 -8.33 -9.51
C ASP A 107 -6.65 -8.98 -9.97
N ALA A 108 -6.76 -9.27 -11.26
CA ALA A 108 -7.99 -9.78 -11.87
C ALA A 108 -8.37 -11.20 -11.42
N GLU A 109 -7.45 -11.93 -10.80
CA GLU A 109 -7.71 -13.27 -10.24
C GLU A 109 -7.86 -13.24 -8.73
N ARG A 110 -7.08 -12.41 -8.03
CA ARG A 110 -6.97 -12.41 -6.56
C ARG A 110 -7.80 -11.33 -5.89
N GLY A 111 -8.23 -10.30 -6.64
CA GLY A 111 -8.90 -9.13 -6.09
C GLY A 111 -7.89 -8.10 -5.58
N MET A 112 -8.18 -7.48 -4.44
CA MET A 112 -7.32 -6.45 -3.85
C MET A 112 -6.98 -6.78 -2.40
N GLU A 113 -5.73 -6.57 -2.03
CA GLU A 113 -5.27 -6.60 -0.64
C GLU A 113 -4.59 -5.29 -0.30
N LEU A 114 -4.96 -4.70 0.83
CA LEU A 114 -4.36 -3.49 1.36
C LEU A 114 -3.91 -3.73 2.80
N ARG A 115 -2.64 -3.43 3.07
CA ARG A 115 -2.05 -3.53 4.42
C ARG A 115 -1.82 -2.13 4.96
N ILE A 116 -2.42 -1.85 6.11
CA ILE A 116 -2.29 -0.56 6.78
C ILE A 116 -1.78 -0.75 8.20
N SER A 117 -0.97 0.19 8.65
CA SER A 117 -0.53 0.27 10.05
C SER A 117 -0.70 1.69 10.56
N GLY A 118 -0.90 1.85 11.87
CA GLY A 118 -1.05 3.16 12.46
C GLY A 118 -1.72 3.17 13.83
N LEU A 119 -2.08 4.36 14.29
CA LEU A 119 -2.79 4.53 15.56
C LEU A 119 -4.23 4.01 15.44
N SER A 120 -4.71 3.36 16.48
CA SER A 120 -6.04 2.73 16.51
C SER A 120 -7.19 3.70 16.18
N LYS A 121 -7.07 4.97 16.56
CA LYS A 121 -8.06 6.02 16.26
C LYS A 121 -8.08 6.35 14.76
N SER A 122 -6.91 6.54 14.16
CA SER A 122 -6.76 6.86 12.74
C SER A 122 -7.21 5.71 11.86
N ILE A 123 -6.84 4.47 12.19
CA ILE A 123 -7.30 3.28 11.50
C ILE A 123 -8.83 3.15 11.54
N ARG A 124 -9.47 3.37 12.71
CA ARG A 124 -10.93 3.32 12.81
C ARG A 124 -11.60 4.38 11.93
N ARG A 125 -11.04 5.59 11.87
CA ARG A 125 -11.55 6.67 11.02
C ARG A 125 -11.42 6.31 9.54
N PHE A 126 -10.27 5.80 9.12
CA PHE A 126 -10.06 5.35 7.75
C PHE A 126 -10.97 4.19 7.36
N LEU A 127 -11.16 3.20 8.22
CA LEU A 127 -12.11 2.10 7.99
C LEU A 127 -13.56 2.59 7.87
N ALA A 128 -13.94 3.64 8.59
CA ALA A 128 -15.27 4.24 8.47
C ALA A 128 -15.47 4.88 7.09
N LEU A 129 -14.45 5.59 6.56
CA LEU A 129 -14.47 6.14 5.20
C LEU A 129 -14.52 5.02 4.14
N LEU A 130 -13.70 4.01 4.27
CA LEU A 130 -13.69 2.86 3.35
C LEU A 130 -15.04 2.16 3.28
N ARG A 131 -15.73 1.99 4.41
CA ARG A 131 -17.04 1.35 4.45
C ARG A 131 -18.11 2.13 3.69
N MET A 132 -17.97 3.43 3.54
CA MET A 132 -18.90 4.26 2.77
C MET A 132 -18.65 4.20 1.27
N VAL A 133 -17.39 4.06 0.85
CA VAL A 133 -16.99 4.17 -0.56
C VAL A 133 -16.70 2.81 -1.19
N LEU A 134 -15.96 1.96 -0.49
CA LEU A 134 -15.54 0.64 -0.96
C LEU A 134 -15.41 -0.31 0.24
N PRO A 135 -16.51 -0.84 0.76
CA PRO A 135 -16.49 -1.72 1.93
C PRO A 135 -15.66 -2.99 1.66
N PRO A 136 -14.65 -3.29 2.50
CA PRO A 136 -13.86 -4.51 2.34
C PRO A 136 -14.66 -5.75 2.71
N ASP A 137 -14.49 -6.83 1.95
CA ASP A 137 -15.12 -8.13 2.23
C ASP A 137 -14.55 -8.80 3.48
N LYS A 138 -13.27 -8.57 3.76
CA LYS A 138 -12.58 -9.14 4.90
C LYS A 138 -11.65 -8.14 5.56
N ILE A 139 -11.75 -8.05 6.87
CA ILE A 139 -10.88 -7.21 7.71
C ILE A 139 -10.19 -8.11 8.74
N LYS A 140 -8.85 -8.18 8.70
CA LYS A 140 -8.05 -8.85 9.72
C LYS A 140 -7.27 -7.82 10.52
N VAL A 141 -7.60 -7.67 11.80
CA VAL A 141 -6.90 -6.77 12.72
C VAL A 141 -5.87 -7.56 13.50
N GLN A 142 -4.62 -7.10 13.48
CA GLN A 142 -3.54 -7.62 14.29
C GLN A 142 -3.13 -6.56 15.30
N SER A 143 -3.13 -6.90 16.58
CA SER A 143 -2.61 -6.01 17.62
C SER A 143 -1.09 -6.20 17.69
N ILE A 144 -0.32 -5.14 17.49
CA ILE A 144 1.11 -5.16 17.77
C ILE A 144 1.25 -4.90 19.29
N ARG A 145 0.97 -5.90 20.10
CA ARG A 145 1.36 -5.93 21.51
C ARG A 145 2.53 -6.88 21.62
N GLY A 146 3.73 -6.36 21.84
CA GLY A 146 4.82 -7.11 22.47
C GLY A 146 5.57 -8.12 21.61
N GLU A 147 5.35 -8.20 20.28
CA GLU A 147 6.19 -9.06 19.44
C GLU A 147 7.52 -8.39 19.00
N GLU A 148 7.72 -7.13 19.33
CA GLU A 148 8.99 -6.44 19.04
C GLU A 148 10.19 -6.95 19.84
N SER A 149 9.96 -7.73 20.92
CA SER A 149 11.06 -8.29 21.69
C SER A 149 11.51 -9.69 21.27
N ASN A 150 10.69 -10.48 20.60
CA ASN A 150 10.97 -11.89 20.35
C ASN A 150 11.43 -12.22 18.92
N GLY A 151 10.92 -11.53 17.90
CA GLY A 151 11.26 -11.86 16.50
C GLY A 151 12.73 -11.63 16.14
N TRP A 152 13.35 -10.58 16.66
CA TRP A 152 14.78 -10.31 16.46
C TRP A 152 15.66 -11.19 17.34
N SER A 153 15.17 -11.55 18.54
CA SER A 153 15.95 -12.35 19.46
C SER A 153 16.09 -13.82 19.03
N GLU A 154 15.11 -14.35 18.32
CA GLU A 154 15.17 -15.72 17.79
C GLU A 154 16.02 -15.82 16.51
N ALA A 155 16.04 -14.76 15.68
CA ALA A 155 16.84 -14.71 14.45
C ALA A 155 18.34 -14.45 14.72
N LEU A 156 18.71 -13.94 15.89
CA LEU A 156 20.08 -13.61 16.23
C LEU A 156 20.78 -14.74 17.01
N THR A 157 22.01 -15.05 16.62
CA THR A 157 22.88 -15.94 17.40
C THR A 157 23.19 -15.33 18.78
N LYS A 158 23.58 -16.16 19.74
CA LYS A 158 23.94 -15.70 21.10
C LYS A 158 24.96 -14.55 21.07
N ARG A 159 25.98 -14.64 20.22
CA ARG A 159 27.04 -13.63 20.06
C ARG A 159 26.50 -12.32 19.44
N GLN A 160 25.59 -12.40 18.49
CA GLN A 160 24.91 -11.22 17.91
C GLN A 160 24.03 -10.51 18.94
N LYS A 161 23.32 -11.26 19.78
CA LYS A 161 22.54 -10.69 20.90
C LYS A 161 23.43 -9.94 21.90
N GLU A 162 24.58 -10.48 22.24
CA GLU A 162 25.56 -9.82 23.13
C GLU A 162 26.10 -8.52 22.52
N VAL A 163 26.42 -8.51 21.22
CA VAL A 163 26.89 -7.32 20.50
C VAL A 163 25.81 -6.24 20.45
N VAL A 164 24.58 -6.60 20.10
CA VAL A 164 23.44 -5.65 20.07
C VAL A 164 23.16 -5.09 21.47
N ALA A 165 23.13 -5.93 22.49
CA ALA A 165 22.94 -5.50 23.88
C ALA A 165 24.07 -4.57 24.37
N HIS A 166 25.29 -4.78 23.92
CA HIS A 166 26.44 -3.92 24.22
C HIS A 166 26.30 -2.56 23.51
N ALA A 167 25.92 -2.56 22.24
CA ALA A 167 25.72 -1.34 21.45
C ALA A 167 24.58 -0.46 22.02
N VAL A 168 23.46 -1.09 22.40
CA VAL A 168 22.33 -0.39 23.06
C VAL A 168 22.78 0.24 24.39
N ARG A 169 23.51 -0.51 25.23
CA ARG A 169 24.03 0.03 26.52
C ARG A 169 25.05 1.15 26.35
N ARG A 170 25.72 1.23 25.21
CA ARG A 170 26.67 2.31 24.87
C ARG A 170 26.04 3.49 24.17
N GLY A 171 24.69 3.50 23.96
CA GLY A 171 23.99 4.59 23.32
C GLY A 171 24.26 4.77 21.83
N TYR A 172 24.80 3.75 21.14
CA TYR A 172 25.08 3.85 19.68
C TYR A 172 23.83 4.04 18.82
N TYR A 173 22.63 3.84 19.39
CA TYR A 173 21.34 4.02 18.72
C TYR A 173 20.53 5.20 19.28
N ASP A 174 21.07 5.97 20.24
CA ASP A 174 20.43 7.19 20.72
C ASP A 174 20.73 8.32 19.75
N LEU A 175 19.79 8.61 18.85
CA LEU A 175 19.87 9.68 17.85
C LEU A 175 19.67 11.09 18.44
N GLU A 176 19.44 11.21 19.75
CA GLU A 176 19.17 12.49 20.43
C GLU A 176 20.40 13.14 21.09
N SER A 177 21.60 12.62 20.84
CA SER A 177 22.84 13.14 21.44
C SER A 177 23.77 13.73 20.39
N ASN A 178 23.28 14.74 19.61
CA ASN A 178 24.12 15.74 18.93
C ASN A 178 23.37 17.04 18.73
#